data_3f912df6c205e4d956325e7a1257eb73
#
_entry.id   3f912df6c205e4d956325e7a1257eb73
#
_cell.length_a   1.000
_cell.length_b   1.000
_cell.length_c   1.000
_cell.angle_alpha   90.00
_cell.angle_beta   90.00
_cell.angle_gamma   90.00
#
_symmetry.space_group_name_H-M   'P 1'
#
loop_
_entity.id
_entity.type
_entity.pdbx_description
1 polymer ?
#
loop_
_entity_poly.entity_id
_entity_poly.type
_entity_poly.pdbx_seq_one_letter_code
_entity_poly.pdbx_strand_id
1 'polypeptide(L)'
;MTLSKKGRYWYGTTPEDVQAEITRYSRKNTYLAQAFAMSVCACGGRAFQFATDEDAGVAERRCEACGAEAMMGDSAEYADEADTELHECVCGEDVFELHSGVALYEGSRDVRWYYIGCRCIKCNLVGVFADWKCEAGDADGFLAKV
;
A
#
# COMPACT_ATOMS: atom_id res chain seq x y z
N MET A 1 -0.67 4.87 20.64
CA MET A 1 -1.93 4.99 19.89
C MET A 1 -2.27 3.66 19.27
N THR A 2 -3.50 3.28 19.28
CA THR A 2 -3.91 1.98 18.80
C THR A 2 -4.95 2.09 17.69
N LEU A 3 -4.95 1.10 16.80
CA LEU A 3 -5.96 0.91 15.78
C LEU A 3 -7.32 0.70 16.45
N SER A 4 -8.33 1.46 16.05
CA SER A 4 -9.67 1.34 16.61
C SER A 4 -10.71 1.16 15.51
N LYS A 5 -11.73 0.34 15.81
CA LYS A 5 -12.81 0.07 14.86
C LYS A 5 -14.03 0.92 15.18
N LYS A 6 -14.58 1.58 14.15
CA LYS A 6 -15.83 2.34 14.23
C LYS A 6 -16.73 1.92 13.07
N GLY A 7 -17.84 1.25 13.39
CA GLY A 7 -18.66 0.64 12.36
C GLY A 7 -17.91 -0.48 11.66
N ARG A 8 -17.81 -0.41 10.34
CA ARG A 8 -17.11 -1.41 9.53
C ARG A 8 -15.66 -1.04 9.21
N TYR A 9 -15.19 0.15 9.62
CA TYR A 9 -13.87 0.65 9.26
C TYR A 9 -12.96 0.77 10.47
N TRP A 10 -11.66 0.69 10.20
CA TRP A 10 -10.62 0.88 11.19
C TRP A 10 -10.02 2.27 11.06
N TYR A 11 -9.59 2.85 12.18
CA TYR A 11 -9.00 4.18 12.24
C TYR A 11 -7.74 4.16 13.08
N GLY A 12 -6.75 4.94 12.69
CA GLY A 12 -5.48 5.07 13.41
C GLY A 12 -4.74 6.32 12.99
N THR A 13 -3.69 6.67 13.72
CA THR A 13 -2.96 7.92 13.49
C THR A 13 -1.47 7.73 13.29
N THR A 14 -0.95 6.51 13.43
CA THR A 14 0.48 6.24 13.35
C THR A 14 0.80 5.24 12.23
N PRO A 15 2.07 5.21 11.74
CA PRO A 15 2.51 4.18 10.80
C PRO A 15 2.29 2.76 11.34
N GLU A 16 2.47 2.56 12.64
CA GLU A 16 2.25 1.26 13.28
C GLU A 16 0.79 0.83 13.20
N ASP A 17 -0.15 1.77 13.23
CA ASP A 17 -1.56 1.47 13.06
C ASP A 17 -1.86 0.94 11.65
N VAL A 18 -1.23 1.51 10.62
CA VAL A 18 -1.39 1.02 9.24
C VAL A 18 -0.79 -0.38 9.10
N GLN A 19 0.38 -0.61 9.66
CA GLN A 19 1.01 -1.94 9.63
C GLN A 19 0.15 -2.97 10.36
N ALA A 20 -0.46 -2.58 11.49
CA ALA A 20 -1.37 -3.46 12.23
C ALA A 20 -2.58 -3.86 11.37
N GLU A 21 -3.13 -2.93 10.60
CA GLU A 21 -4.25 -3.23 9.71
C GLU A 21 -3.83 -4.14 8.55
N ILE A 22 -2.66 -3.89 7.95
CA ILE A 22 -2.13 -4.77 6.91
C ILE A 22 -1.95 -6.20 7.48
N THR A 23 -1.40 -6.31 8.69
CA THR A 23 -1.20 -7.61 9.34
C THR A 23 -2.54 -8.32 9.55
N ARG A 24 -3.53 -7.62 10.09
CA ARG A 24 -4.86 -8.16 10.34
C ARG A 24 -5.52 -8.65 9.03
N TYR A 25 -5.50 -7.81 8.01
CA TYR A 25 -6.06 -8.11 6.69
C TYR A 25 -5.34 -9.32 6.05
N SER A 26 -4.01 -9.30 6.06
CA SER A 26 -3.21 -10.36 5.43
C SER A 26 -3.36 -11.71 6.13
N ARG A 27 -3.58 -11.69 7.45
CA ARG A 27 -3.83 -12.91 8.20
C ARG A 27 -5.12 -13.58 7.72
N LYS A 28 -6.16 -12.81 7.41
CA LYS A 28 -7.42 -13.33 6.86
C LYS A 28 -7.26 -13.79 5.41
N ASN A 29 -6.29 -13.24 4.68
CA ASN A 29 -6.03 -13.59 3.28
C ASN A 29 -5.10 -14.80 3.12
N THR A 30 -4.69 -15.42 4.22
CA THR A 30 -3.78 -16.59 4.26
C THR A 30 -2.31 -16.24 4.07
N TYR A 31 -1.99 -15.20 3.30
CA TYR A 31 -0.61 -14.79 3.00
C TYR A 31 -0.21 -13.64 3.91
N LEU A 32 0.30 -13.98 5.10
CA LEU A 32 0.66 -13.01 6.12
C LEU A 32 1.78 -12.08 5.67
N ALA A 33 1.55 -10.78 5.79
CA ALA A 33 2.59 -9.78 5.50
C ALA A 33 3.72 -9.90 6.53
N GLN A 34 4.96 -9.93 6.06
CA GLN A 34 6.15 -10.17 6.87
C GLN A 34 7.18 -9.05 6.78
N ALA A 35 7.10 -8.21 5.77
CA ALA A 35 8.00 -7.07 5.60
C ALA A 35 7.20 -5.86 5.15
N PHE A 36 7.61 -4.67 5.59
CA PHE A 36 6.85 -3.44 5.40
C PHE A 36 7.75 -2.29 5.00
N ALA A 37 7.18 -1.32 4.27
CA ALA A 37 7.84 -0.04 4.01
C ALA A 37 6.78 1.06 3.86
N MET A 38 7.10 2.25 4.33
CA MET A 38 6.28 3.44 4.13
C MET A 38 6.76 4.17 2.88
N SER A 39 5.84 4.65 2.05
CA SER A 39 6.17 5.45 0.88
C SER A 39 6.64 6.85 1.30
N VAL A 40 7.81 7.24 0.80
CA VAL A 40 8.36 8.58 1.02
C VAL A 40 8.86 9.10 -0.33
N CYS A 41 8.41 10.27 -0.73
CA CYS A 41 8.87 10.89 -1.95
C CYS A 41 10.31 11.39 -1.82
N ALA A 42 11.03 11.49 -2.93
CA ALA A 42 12.38 12.09 -2.94
C ALA A 42 12.40 13.49 -2.35
N CYS A 43 11.27 14.24 -2.44
CA CYS A 43 11.15 15.56 -1.82
C CYS A 43 10.92 15.51 -0.30
N GLY A 44 10.79 14.31 0.28
CA GLY A 44 10.46 14.11 1.69
C GLY A 44 8.98 14.02 1.98
N GLY A 45 8.11 14.21 1.00
CA GLY A 45 6.66 14.14 1.16
C GLY A 45 6.19 12.72 1.50
N ARG A 46 5.14 12.64 2.30
CA ARG A 46 4.57 11.37 2.79
C ARG A 46 3.07 11.26 2.53
N ALA A 47 2.51 12.17 1.77
CA ALA A 47 1.10 12.18 1.42
C ALA A 47 0.98 12.05 -0.09
N PHE A 48 0.13 11.11 -0.54
CA PHE A 48 0.04 10.72 -1.94
C PHE A 48 -1.38 10.50 -2.37
N GLN A 49 -1.66 10.80 -3.64
CA GLN A 49 -2.74 10.18 -4.37
C GLN A 49 -2.21 8.87 -4.94
N PHE A 50 -3.05 7.86 -5.12
CA PHE A 50 -2.60 6.62 -5.74
C PHE A 50 -3.74 5.94 -6.51
N ALA A 51 -3.34 5.19 -7.53
CA ALA A 51 -4.24 4.47 -8.39
C ALA A 51 -3.72 3.05 -8.60
N THR A 52 -4.63 2.10 -8.75
CA THR A 52 -4.25 0.69 -8.88
C THR A 52 -5.08 -0.03 -9.93
N ASP A 53 -4.49 -1.10 -10.47
CA ASP A 53 -5.18 -2.13 -11.24
C ASP A 53 -4.75 -3.47 -10.65
N GLU A 54 -5.62 -4.08 -9.85
CA GLU A 54 -5.31 -5.34 -9.17
C GLU A 54 -5.16 -6.52 -10.14
N ASP A 55 -5.91 -6.51 -11.23
CA ASP A 55 -5.82 -7.57 -12.24
C ASP A 55 -4.48 -7.54 -12.98
N ALA A 56 -3.98 -6.36 -13.27
CA ALA A 56 -2.68 -6.18 -13.92
C ALA A 56 -1.51 -6.22 -12.94
N GLY A 57 -1.77 -6.04 -11.64
CA GLY A 57 -0.73 -5.99 -10.62
C GLY A 57 0.06 -4.68 -10.68
N VAL A 58 -0.63 -3.56 -10.80
CA VAL A 58 -0.02 -2.23 -10.96
C VAL A 58 -0.54 -1.25 -9.92
N ALA A 59 0.39 -0.53 -9.30
CA ALA A 59 0.09 0.61 -8.45
C ALA A 59 1.00 1.77 -8.81
N GLU A 60 0.42 2.96 -8.86
CA GLU A 60 1.15 4.20 -9.09
C GLU A 60 0.76 5.23 -8.05
N ARG A 61 1.70 6.10 -7.69
CA ARG A 61 1.47 7.15 -6.71
C ARG A 61 1.91 8.51 -7.22
N ARG A 62 1.27 9.54 -6.71
CA ARG A 62 1.63 10.94 -7.00
C ARG A 62 1.79 11.69 -5.69
N CYS A 63 2.95 12.33 -5.49
CA CYS A 63 3.22 13.11 -4.28
C CYS A 63 2.36 14.37 -4.24
N GLU A 64 1.65 14.57 -3.15
CA GLU A 64 0.82 15.76 -2.94
C GLU A 64 1.67 17.03 -2.87
N ALA A 65 2.88 16.95 -2.31
CA ALA A 65 3.74 18.11 -2.10
C ALA A 65 4.41 18.60 -3.39
N CYS A 66 4.93 17.69 -4.22
CA CYS A 66 5.73 18.09 -5.39
C CYS A 66 5.16 17.61 -6.73
N GLY A 67 4.13 16.76 -6.72
CA GLY A 67 3.52 16.24 -7.94
C GLY A 67 4.29 15.12 -8.64
N ALA A 68 5.41 14.67 -8.09
CA ALA A 68 6.19 13.59 -8.69
C ALA A 68 5.41 12.28 -8.69
N GLU A 69 5.43 11.59 -9.82
CA GLU A 69 4.76 10.30 -10.00
C GLU A 69 5.78 9.16 -9.96
N ALA A 70 5.37 8.01 -9.42
CA ALA A 70 6.22 6.82 -9.35
C ALA A 70 5.37 5.56 -9.42
N MET A 71 5.90 4.54 -10.09
CA MET A 71 5.34 3.20 -10.07
C MET A 71 5.84 2.46 -8.83
N MET A 72 4.96 1.74 -8.15
CA MET A 72 5.28 1.09 -6.88
C MET A 72 5.68 -0.38 -7.08
N GLY A 73 6.75 -0.79 -6.40
CA GLY A 73 7.22 -2.18 -6.45
C GLY A 73 7.67 -2.59 -7.85
N ASP A 74 7.06 -3.64 -8.40
CA ASP A 74 7.34 -4.14 -9.75
C ASP A 74 6.34 -3.64 -10.80
N SER A 75 5.53 -2.64 -10.46
CA SER A 75 4.41 -2.18 -11.30
C SER A 75 4.85 -1.70 -12.67
N ALA A 76 6.05 -1.15 -12.80
CA ALA A 76 6.55 -0.67 -14.09
C ALA A 76 6.64 -1.78 -15.15
N GLU A 77 6.82 -3.03 -14.73
CA GLU A 77 6.90 -4.18 -15.63
C GLU A 77 5.56 -4.52 -16.29
N TYR A 78 4.46 -4.09 -15.70
CA TYR A 78 3.10 -4.43 -16.13
C TYR A 78 2.26 -3.20 -16.51
N ALA A 79 2.86 -2.04 -16.52
CA ALA A 79 2.15 -0.76 -16.67
C ALA A 79 1.45 -0.58 -18.02
N ASP A 80 2.00 -1.16 -19.09
CA ASP A 80 1.49 -0.97 -20.44
C ASP A 80 0.06 -1.46 -20.64
N GLU A 81 -0.34 -2.50 -19.90
CA GLU A 81 -1.66 -3.10 -20.04
C GLU A 81 -2.61 -2.69 -18.90
N ALA A 82 -2.14 -1.85 -17.99
CA ALA A 82 -2.91 -1.48 -16.81
C ALA A 82 -3.92 -0.38 -17.11
N ASP A 83 -5.09 -0.52 -16.49
CA ASP A 83 -6.14 0.51 -16.44
C ASP A 83 -6.36 0.85 -14.97
N THR A 84 -5.55 1.78 -14.46
CA THR A 84 -5.56 2.14 -13.05
C THR A 84 -6.72 3.06 -12.70
N GLU A 85 -7.29 2.85 -11.50
CA GLU A 85 -8.34 3.69 -10.95
C GLU A 85 -7.84 4.38 -9.68
N LEU A 86 -8.09 5.68 -9.59
CA LEU A 86 -7.72 6.50 -8.44
C LEU A 86 -8.55 6.08 -7.22
N HIS A 87 -7.90 5.93 -6.09
CA HIS A 87 -8.57 5.61 -4.84
C HIS A 87 -9.08 6.87 -4.14
N GLU A 88 -10.23 6.72 -3.49
CA GLU A 88 -10.87 7.78 -2.72
C GLU A 88 -11.38 7.20 -1.41
N CYS A 89 -11.19 7.93 -0.32
CA CYS A 89 -11.73 7.54 0.98
C CYS A 89 -13.25 7.75 1.03
N VAL A 90 -13.93 7.01 1.88
CA VAL A 90 -15.37 7.18 2.10
C VAL A 90 -15.73 8.58 2.59
N CYS A 91 -14.78 9.32 3.16
CA CYS A 91 -14.99 10.72 3.54
C CYS A 91 -14.83 11.72 2.38
N GLY A 92 -14.46 11.23 1.19
CA GLY A 92 -14.26 12.05 0.00
C GLY A 92 -12.83 12.49 -0.26
N GLU A 93 -11.91 12.26 0.68
CA GLU A 93 -10.50 12.60 0.51
C GLU A 93 -9.79 11.61 -0.42
N ASP A 94 -8.87 12.08 -1.26
CA ASP A 94 -8.10 11.23 -2.16
C ASP A 94 -6.59 11.25 -1.87
N VAL A 95 -6.19 11.81 -0.73
CA VAL A 95 -4.77 11.87 -0.33
C VAL A 95 -4.55 11.01 0.91
N PHE A 96 -3.49 10.21 0.85
CA PHE A 96 -3.22 9.17 1.85
C PHE A 96 -1.74 9.08 2.21
N GLU A 97 -1.46 8.64 3.42
CA GLU A 97 -0.17 8.06 3.78
C GLU A 97 -0.18 6.61 3.32
N LEU A 98 0.83 6.19 2.56
CA LEU A 98 0.87 4.87 1.94
C LEU A 98 1.88 3.95 2.62
N HIS A 99 1.48 2.71 2.86
CA HIS A 99 2.35 1.66 3.40
C HIS A 99 2.22 0.41 2.55
N SER A 100 3.35 -0.23 2.29
CA SER A 100 3.39 -1.49 1.58
C SER A 100 3.72 -2.61 2.56
N GLY A 101 3.02 -3.74 2.42
CA GLY A 101 3.34 -4.97 3.13
C GLY A 101 3.46 -6.10 2.12
N VAL A 102 4.39 -7.00 2.34
CA VAL A 102 4.58 -8.15 1.45
C VAL A 102 4.62 -9.45 2.23
N ALA A 103 3.93 -10.46 1.70
CA ALA A 103 4.07 -11.83 2.13
C ALA A 103 5.17 -12.48 1.29
N LEU A 104 5.95 -13.37 1.90
CA LEU A 104 7.07 -14.03 1.25
C LEU A 104 6.78 -15.51 1.03
N TYR A 105 7.44 -16.11 0.04
CA TYR A 105 7.45 -17.56 -0.09
C TYR A 105 8.19 -18.18 1.09
N GLU A 106 7.75 -19.36 1.52
CA GLU A 106 8.35 -20.06 2.64
C GLU A 106 9.83 -20.32 2.40
N GLY A 107 10.66 -20.00 3.40
CA GLY A 107 12.11 -20.16 3.32
C GLY A 107 12.80 -19.20 2.35
N SER A 108 12.15 -18.12 1.95
CA SER A 108 12.64 -17.24 0.90
C SER A 108 12.42 -15.76 1.29
N ARG A 109 13.15 -14.87 0.61
CA ARG A 109 12.91 -13.43 0.65
C ARG A 109 12.13 -12.93 -0.56
N ASP A 110 11.63 -13.85 -1.40
CA ASP A 110 10.89 -13.47 -2.61
C ASP A 110 9.44 -13.13 -2.28
N VAL A 111 8.94 -12.06 -2.91
CA VAL A 111 7.57 -11.56 -2.69
C VAL A 111 6.56 -12.49 -3.32
N ARG A 112 5.57 -12.89 -2.51
CA ARG A 112 4.46 -13.76 -2.93
C ARG A 112 3.14 -13.01 -3.08
N TRP A 113 2.89 -12.03 -2.21
CA TRP A 113 1.66 -11.24 -2.20
C TRP A 113 1.97 -9.82 -1.77
N TYR A 114 1.34 -8.85 -2.42
CA TYR A 114 1.56 -7.43 -2.14
C TYR A 114 0.28 -6.80 -1.59
N TYR A 115 0.43 -6.07 -0.48
CA TYR A 115 -0.65 -5.32 0.16
C TYR A 115 -0.30 -3.84 0.18
N ILE A 116 -1.25 -3.00 -0.24
CA ILE A 116 -1.12 -1.55 -0.09
C ILE A 116 -2.10 -1.10 0.98
N GLY A 117 -1.57 -0.73 2.13
CA GLY A 117 -2.33 -0.13 3.22
C GLY A 117 -2.16 1.37 3.20
N CYS A 118 -3.18 2.07 3.70
CA CYS A 118 -3.12 3.51 3.72
C CYS A 118 -3.90 4.09 4.89
N ARG A 119 -3.56 5.33 5.23
CA ARG A 119 -4.29 6.15 6.19
C ARG A 119 -4.76 7.42 5.48
N CYS A 120 -6.07 7.67 5.52
CA CYS A 120 -6.61 8.94 5.03
C CYS A 120 -6.06 10.10 5.86
N ILE A 121 -5.49 11.10 5.22
CA ILE A 121 -4.91 12.23 5.95
C ILE A 121 -5.97 13.12 6.59
N LYS A 122 -7.23 13.00 6.17
CA LYS A 122 -8.32 13.83 6.67
C LYS A 122 -9.08 13.20 7.82
N CYS A 123 -9.52 11.94 7.67
CA CYS A 123 -10.37 11.29 8.67
C CYS A 123 -9.68 10.19 9.48
N ASN A 124 -8.44 9.84 9.14
CA ASN A 124 -7.65 8.78 9.78
C ASN A 124 -8.20 7.36 9.57
N LEU A 125 -9.07 7.15 8.58
CA LEU A 125 -9.45 5.80 8.19
C LEU A 125 -8.20 5.05 7.72
N VAL A 126 -8.02 3.84 8.22
CA VAL A 126 -6.90 2.96 7.88
C VAL A 126 -7.46 1.71 7.21
N GLY A 127 -6.88 1.31 6.10
CA GLY A 127 -7.33 0.11 5.42
C GLY A 127 -6.33 -0.41 4.41
N VAL A 128 -6.53 -1.65 4.00
CA VAL A 128 -5.85 -2.21 2.82
C VAL A 128 -6.76 -1.91 1.63
N PHE A 129 -6.29 -1.04 0.75
CA PHE A 129 -7.09 -0.58 -0.37
C PHE A 129 -6.87 -1.38 -1.64
N ALA A 130 -5.73 -2.07 -1.74
CA ALA A 130 -5.45 -2.94 -2.87
C ALA A 130 -4.50 -4.06 -2.43
N ASP A 131 -4.66 -5.22 -3.05
CA ASP A 131 -3.76 -6.34 -2.85
C ASP A 131 -3.82 -7.29 -4.05
N TRP A 132 -2.73 -7.99 -4.30
CA TRP A 132 -2.69 -8.98 -5.38
C TRP A 132 -1.53 -9.96 -5.21
N LYS A 133 -1.67 -11.12 -5.87
CA LYS A 133 -0.59 -12.08 -6.00
C LYS A 133 0.56 -11.46 -6.77
N CYS A 134 1.78 -11.69 -6.31
CA CYS A 134 2.96 -11.06 -6.86
C CYS A 134 4.09 -12.10 -6.94
N GLU A 135 4.89 -12.02 -7.99
CA GLU A 135 6.08 -12.87 -8.16
C GLU A 135 7.27 -11.96 -8.46
N ALA A 136 7.53 -11.06 -7.53
CA ALA A 136 8.38 -9.92 -7.77
C ALA A 136 9.85 -10.11 -7.38
N GLY A 137 10.24 -11.30 -6.96
CA GLY A 137 11.61 -11.53 -6.51
C GLY A 137 11.89 -10.89 -5.14
N ASP A 138 13.12 -10.45 -4.90
CA ASP A 138 13.58 -10.03 -3.58
C ASP A 138 12.78 -8.89 -2.95
N ALA A 139 12.34 -9.12 -1.71
CA ALA A 139 11.51 -8.17 -0.99
C ALA A 139 12.21 -6.83 -0.72
N ASP A 140 13.50 -6.83 -0.43
CA ASP A 140 14.21 -5.59 -0.16
C ASP A 140 14.28 -4.70 -1.40
N GLY A 141 14.55 -5.31 -2.57
CA GLY A 141 14.54 -4.60 -3.85
C GLY A 141 13.14 -4.09 -4.20
N PHE A 142 12.12 -4.90 -3.96
CA PHE A 142 10.72 -4.51 -4.18
C PHE A 142 10.32 -3.32 -3.30
N LEU A 143 10.57 -3.43 -1.99
CA LEU A 143 10.18 -2.40 -1.03
C LEU A 143 10.97 -1.10 -1.19
N ALA A 144 12.15 -1.15 -1.80
CA ALA A 144 12.91 0.07 -2.12
C ALA A 144 12.22 0.92 -3.19
N LYS A 145 11.22 0.38 -3.89
CA LYS A 145 10.51 1.05 -4.99
C LYS A 145 9.06 1.42 -4.65
N VAL A 146 8.69 1.38 -3.40
CA VAL A 146 7.34 1.78 -2.99
C VAL A 146 7.32 3.17 -2.41
#